data_bfa76345ad07c5d8d18da6faf7a959e8
#
_entry.id   bfa76345ad07c5d8d18da6faf7a959e8
#
_cell.length_a   1.000
_cell.length_b   1.000
_cell.length_c   1.000
_cell.angle_alpha   90.00
_cell.angle_beta   90.00
_cell.angle_gamma   90.00
#
_symmetry.space_group_name_H-M   'P 1'
#
loop_
_entity.id
_entity.type
_entity.pdbx_description
1 polymer ?
#
loop_
_entity_poly.entity_id
_entity_poly.type
_entity_poly.pdbx_seq_one_letter_code
_entity_poly.pdbx_strand_id
1 'polypeptide(L)'
;MEDATIENGCLWAMPGGHEAGLKRRFRRAADGGTEFEELDDSPFPDIELVPLEASAGTLVILHGYLPHWSGPNRSSKSRHAYSIHLVEAGADYPAGNWLQRAQPARGFD
;
A
#
# COMPACT_ATOMS: atom_id res chain seq x y z
N MET A 1 5.71 -8.45 17.70
CA MET A 1 5.33 -7.19 16.99
C MET A 1 5.14 -6.12 18.05
N GLU A 2 5.40 -4.87 17.72
CA GLU A 2 5.27 -3.71 18.61
C GLU A 2 4.12 -2.83 18.13
N ASP A 3 3.67 -1.90 18.97
CA ASP A 3 2.68 -0.91 18.59
C ASP A 3 3.23 -0.03 17.46
N ALA A 4 2.38 0.37 16.55
CA ALA A 4 2.68 1.36 15.54
C ALA A 4 2.24 2.73 16.05
N THR A 5 3.17 3.66 16.17
CA THR A 5 2.94 5.03 16.65
C THR A 5 3.49 6.05 15.66
N ILE A 6 3.09 7.30 15.78
CA ILE A 6 3.66 8.39 14.98
C ILE A 6 5.19 8.41 15.09
N GLU A 7 5.72 8.20 16.31
CA GLU A 7 7.15 8.30 16.60
C GLU A 7 7.96 7.18 15.93
N ASN A 8 7.43 5.93 15.88
CA ASN A 8 8.12 4.82 15.22
C ASN A 8 7.70 4.60 13.76
N GLY A 9 6.97 5.56 13.18
CA GLY A 9 6.64 5.58 11.75
C GLY A 9 5.40 4.74 11.39
N CYS A 10 4.28 4.93 12.10
CA CYS A 10 3.00 4.33 11.70
C CYS A 10 2.60 4.76 10.28
N LEU A 11 1.63 4.08 9.70
CA LEU A 11 1.03 4.50 8.45
C LEU A 11 0.20 5.78 8.66
N TRP A 12 0.14 6.57 7.61
CA TRP A 12 -0.77 7.69 7.45
C TRP A 12 -1.63 7.45 6.22
N ALA A 13 -2.88 7.78 6.27
CA ALA A 13 -3.80 7.60 5.17
C ALA A 13 -4.56 8.89 4.85
N MET A 14 -4.97 9.01 3.59
CA MET A 14 -5.86 10.06 3.10
C MET A 14 -7.30 9.56 3.17
N PRO A 15 -8.13 9.98 4.14
CA PRO A 15 -9.53 9.54 4.24
C PRO A 15 -10.29 9.85 2.94
N GLY A 16 -10.99 8.84 2.38
CA GLY A 16 -11.71 9.00 1.11
C GLY A 16 -10.82 9.12 -0.13
N GLY A 17 -9.50 9.16 0.00
CA GLY A 17 -8.58 9.38 -1.13
C GLY A 17 -8.63 8.31 -2.22
N HIS A 18 -9.17 7.14 -1.92
CA HIS A 18 -9.39 6.08 -2.91
C HIS A 18 -10.43 6.46 -3.98
N GLU A 19 -11.32 7.41 -3.70
CA GLU A 19 -12.31 7.93 -4.65
C GLU A 19 -11.67 8.74 -5.78
N ALA A 20 -10.45 9.26 -5.58
CA ALA A 20 -9.69 9.93 -6.61
C ALA A 20 -9.18 8.98 -7.73
N GLY A 21 -9.41 7.68 -7.60
CA GLY A 21 -9.00 6.68 -8.58
C GLY A 21 -7.51 6.34 -8.54
N LEU A 22 -7.09 5.55 -9.51
CA LEU A 22 -5.70 5.12 -9.64
C LEU A 22 -4.91 6.16 -10.45
N LYS A 23 -3.98 6.86 -9.79
CA LYS A 23 -3.15 7.89 -10.43
C LYS A 23 -1.85 7.35 -10.99
N ARG A 24 -1.26 6.36 -10.33
CA ARG A 24 0.01 5.74 -10.73
C ARG A 24 -0.06 4.24 -10.58
N ARG A 25 0.59 3.55 -11.49
CA ARG A 25 0.79 2.11 -11.41
C ARG A 25 2.26 1.79 -11.27
N PHE A 26 2.62 1.01 -10.26
CA PHE A 26 3.95 0.47 -10.13
C PHE A 26 4.04 -0.84 -10.90
N ARG A 27 4.90 -0.90 -11.90
CA ARG A 27 4.98 -2.03 -12.81
C ARG A 27 6.40 -2.43 -13.14
N ARG A 28 6.55 -3.57 -13.80
CA ARG A 28 7.82 -3.98 -14.38
C ARG A 28 8.14 -3.15 -15.61
N ALA A 29 9.38 -2.67 -15.68
CA ALA A 29 9.94 -2.02 -16.84
C ALA A 29 10.46 -3.05 -17.86
N ALA A 30 10.64 -2.61 -19.11
CA ALA A 30 11.12 -3.47 -20.19
C ALA A 30 12.56 -4.00 -19.96
N ASP A 31 13.36 -3.29 -19.19
CA ASP A 31 14.72 -3.67 -18.83
C ASP A 31 14.80 -4.67 -17.66
N GLY A 32 13.64 -5.10 -17.13
CA GLY A 32 13.53 -6.01 -15.99
C GLY A 32 13.53 -5.31 -14.62
N GLY A 33 13.71 -3.98 -14.59
CA GLY A 33 13.52 -3.15 -13.41
C GLY A 33 12.05 -2.90 -13.08
N THR A 34 11.79 -1.84 -12.35
CA THR A 34 10.45 -1.37 -12.00
C THR A 34 10.33 0.13 -12.26
N GLU A 35 9.15 0.57 -12.64
CA GLU A 35 8.86 1.96 -12.95
C GLU A 35 7.47 2.35 -12.48
N PHE A 36 7.22 3.65 -12.35
CA PHE A 36 5.88 4.18 -12.21
C PHE A 36 5.32 4.59 -13.57
N GLU A 37 4.17 4.04 -13.92
CA GLU A 37 3.35 4.50 -15.03
C GLU A 37 2.37 5.55 -14.51
N GLU A 38 2.44 6.77 -15.03
CA GLU A 38 1.50 7.84 -14.72
C GLU A 38 0.21 7.62 -15.51
N LEU A 39 -0.92 7.54 -14.81
CA LEU A 39 -2.25 7.34 -15.41
C LEU A 39 -3.11 8.61 -15.34
N ASP A 40 -2.92 9.41 -14.30
CA ASP A 40 -3.64 10.65 -14.05
C ASP A 40 -2.72 11.61 -13.29
N ASP A 41 -2.37 12.73 -13.90
CA ASP A 41 -1.49 13.76 -13.35
C ASP A 41 -2.24 14.85 -12.56
N SER A 42 -3.57 14.74 -12.45
CA SER A 42 -4.35 15.66 -11.65
C SER A 42 -3.94 15.58 -10.16
N PRO A 43 -3.97 16.69 -9.43
CA PRO A 43 -3.57 16.67 -8.02
C PRO A 43 -4.52 15.79 -7.19
N PHE A 44 -4.00 15.22 -6.11
CA PHE A 44 -4.87 14.65 -5.10
C PHE A 44 -5.72 15.74 -4.44
N PRO A 45 -6.93 15.39 -3.96
CA PRO A 45 -7.73 16.32 -3.17
C PRO A 45 -6.93 16.84 -1.97
N ASP A 46 -7.16 18.10 -1.59
CA ASP A 46 -6.56 18.70 -0.39
C ASP A 46 -7.28 18.17 0.86
N ILE A 47 -6.89 16.97 1.28
CA ILE A 47 -7.45 16.26 2.44
C ILE A 47 -6.33 16.02 3.45
N GLU A 48 -6.59 16.36 4.70
CA GLU A 48 -5.67 16.11 5.79
C GLU A 48 -5.40 14.62 5.97
N LEU A 49 -4.12 14.26 6.03
CA LEU A 49 -3.72 12.89 6.32
C LEU A 49 -3.94 12.58 7.80
N VAL A 50 -4.42 11.38 8.09
CA VAL A 50 -4.61 10.91 9.45
C VAL A 50 -3.63 9.78 9.80
N PRO A 51 -3.05 9.78 11.00
CA PRO A 51 -2.18 8.69 11.43
C PRO A 51 -3.01 7.45 11.77
N LEU A 52 -2.52 6.30 11.37
CA LEU A 52 -3.08 4.99 11.69
C LEU A 52 -2.24 4.35 12.81
N GLU A 53 -2.32 4.93 14.00
CA GLU A 53 -1.71 4.34 15.17
C GLU A 53 -2.46 3.05 15.56
N ALA A 54 -1.74 2.00 15.89
CA ALA A 54 -2.32 0.70 16.15
C ALA A 54 -1.50 -0.09 17.18
N SER A 55 -2.18 -0.73 18.10
CA SER A 55 -1.54 -1.65 19.04
C SER A 55 -1.06 -2.91 18.33
N ALA A 56 -0.05 -3.56 18.90
CA ALA A 56 0.45 -4.84 18.41
C ALA A 56 -0.69 -5.87 18.30
N GLY A 57 -0.76 -6.55 17.15
CA GLY A 57 -1.83 -7.50 16.85
C GLY A 57 -3.05 -6.91 16.16
N THR A 58 -3.12 -5.59 15.96
CA THR A 58 -4.20 -4.97 15.19
C THR A 58 -4.08 -5.33 13.71
N LEU A 59 -5.22 -5.65 13.08
CA LEU A 59 -5.35 -5.77 11.63
C LEU A 59 -5.81 -4.43 11.06
N VAL A 60 -5.06 -3.88 10.12
CA VAL A 60 -5.42 -2.70 9.35
C VAL A 60 -5.73 -3.12 7.93
N ILE A 61 -6.93 -2.80 7.44
CA ILE A 61 -7.35 -3.09 6.06
C ILE A 61 -7.38 -1.78 5.28
N LEU A 62 -6.63 -1.73 4.18
CA LEU A 62 -6.56 -0.58 3.29
C LEU A 62 -7.16 -0.92 1.94
N HIS A 63 -7.97 -0.03 1.40
CA HIS A 63 -8.42 -0.13 0.01
C HIS A 63 -7.23 -0.04 -0.93
N GLY A 64 -7.22 -0.80 -2.04
CA GLY A 64 -6.09 -0.86 -2.98
C GLY A 64 -5.69 0.49 -3.60
N TYR A 65 -6.62 1.45 -3.68
CA TYR A 65 -6.38 2.80 -4.20
C TYR A 65 -6.20 3.85 -3.10
N LEU A 66 -6.21 3.46 -1.83
CA LEU A 66 -6.09 4.44 -0.76
C LEU A 66 -4.67 5.01 -0.70
N PRO A 67 -4.47 6.31 -0.94
CA PRO A 67 -3.18 6.95 -0.76
C PRO A 67 -2.76 6.85 0.71
N HIS A 68 -1.57 6.32 0.93
CA HIS A 68 -0.99 6.15 2.25
C HIS A 68 0.54 6.25 2.18
N TRP A 69 1.15 6.57 3.29
CA TRP A 69 2.61 6.62 3.44
C TRP A 69 3.03 6.33 4.87
N SER A 70 4.30 6.16 5.11
CA SER A 70 4.83 6.13 6.47
C SER A 70 6.06 7.04 6.58
N GLY A 71 6.13 7.77 7.67
CA GLY A 71 7.29 8.59 7.99
C GLY A 71 8.49 7.75 8.44
N PRO A 72 9.66 8.39 8.61
CA PRO A 72 10.82 7.72 9.16
C PRO A 72 10.57 7.33 10.62
N ASN A 73 11.10 6.19 11.03
CA ASN A 73 11.13 5.81 12.43
C ASN A 73 12.17 6.70 13.17
N ARG A 74 11.72 7.47 14.13
CA ARG A 74 12.55 8.35 14.96
C ARG A 74 12.70 7.86 16.39
N SER A 75 12.16 6.67 16.68
CA SER A 75 12.23 6.04 17.99
C SER A 75 13.36 5.00 18.06
N SER A 76 13.63 4.49 19.26
CA SER A 76 14.49 3.33 19.45
C SER A 76 13.78 1.98 19.26
N LYS A 77 12.49 1.99 18.95
CA LYS A 77 11.67 0.78 18.77
C LYS A 77 11.50 0.46 17.30
N SER A 78 11.41 -0.81 16.96
CA SER A 78 11.06 -1.25 15.61
C SER A 78 9.57 -1.00 15.30
N ARG A 79 9.22 -0.99 14.02
CA ARG A 79 7.83 -1.03 13.56
C ARG A 79 7.70 -2.08 12.47
N HIS A 80 7.60 -3.34 12.91
CA HIS A 80 7.36 -4.45 12.00
C HIS A 80 5.89 -4.51 11.60
N ALA A 81 5.63 -4.73 10.32
CA ALA A 81 4.31 -4.99 9.79
C ALA A 81 4.37 -6.20 8.83
N TYR A 82 3.40 -7.08 8.94
CA TYR A 82 3.18 -8.13 7.97
C TYR A 82 2.09 -7.69 7.01
N SER A 83 2.41 -7.67 5.71
CA SER A 83 1.48 -7.21 4.68
C SER A 83 1.00 -8.38 3.82
N ILE A 84 -0.31 -8.43 3.58
CA ILE A 84 -0.95 -9.39 2.66
C ILE A 84 -1.71 -8.58 1.63
N HIS A 85 -1.54 -8.93 0.36
CA HIS A 85 -2.32 -8.34 -0.73
C HIS A 85 -3.41 -9.31 -1.12
N LEU A 86 -4.67 -8.88 -1.00
CA LEU A 86 -5.84 -9.63 -1.40
C LEU A 86 -6.35 -9.09 -2.72
N VAL A 87 -6.61 -9.99 -3.65
CA VAL A 87 -7.20 -9.67 -4.94
C VAL A 87 -8.39 -10.60 -5.19
N GLU A 88 -9.39 -10.10 -5.90
CA GLU A 88 -10.54 -10.92 -6.31
C GLU A 88 -10.06 -12.06 -7.22
N ALA A 89 -10.59 -13.25 -7.03
CA ALA A 89 -10.17 -14.45 -7.78
C ALA A 89 -10.39 -14.32 -9.30
N GLY A 90 -11.41 -13.55 -9.72
CA GLY A 90 -11.70 -13.27 -11.13
C GLY A 90 -10.98 -12.06 -11.72
N ALA A 91 -10.17 -11.35 -10.93
CA ALA A 91 -9.45 -10.18 -11.41
C ALA A 91 -8.26 -10.58 -12.28
N ASP A 92 -8.03 -9.79 -13.33
CA ASP A 92 -6.83 -9.93 -14.14
C ASP A 92 -5.58 -9.62 -13.32
N TYR A 93 -4.59 -10.50 -13.39
CA TYR A 93 -3.26 -10.29 -12.83
C TYR A 93 -2.25 -10.12 -13.96
N PRO A 94 -2.04 -8.89 -14.45
CA PRO A 94 -1.27 -8.67 -15.66
C PRO A 94 0.21 -9.00 -15.47
N ALA A 95 0.86 -9.49 -16.55
CA ALA A 95 2.28 -9.81 -16.57
C ALA A 95 3.18 -8.59 -16.26
N GLY A 96 2.68 -7.38 -16.47
CA GLY A 96 3.37 -6.14 -16.11
C GLY A 96 3.29 -5.76 -14.61
N ASN A 97 2.55 -6.49 -13.79
CA ASN A 97 2.53 -6.20 -12.35
C ASN A 97 3.96 -6.31 -11.77
N TRP A 98 4.34 -5.34 -10.93
CA TRP A 98 5.67 -5.32 -10.32
C TRP A 98 5.97 -6.61 -9.53
N LEU A 99 5.00 -7.14 -8.81
CA LEU A 99 5.12 -8.40 -8.07
C LEU A 99 4.73 -9.57 -8.99
N GLN A 100 5.70 -10.35 -9.40
CA GLN A 100 5.50 -11.57 -10.17
C GLN A 100 5.71 -12.80 -9.29
N ARG A 101 4.98 -13.86 -9.59
CA ARG A 101 5.02 -15.13 -8.87
C ARG A 101 5.20 -16.28 -9.86
N ALA A 102 6.00 -17.26 -9.47
CA ALA A 102 6.14 -18.51 -10.24
C ALA A 102 4.90 -19.41 -10.12
N GLN A 103 4.14 -19.25 -9.04
CA GLN A 103 2.90 -20.00 -8.77
C GLN A 103 1.72 -19.03 -8.75
N PRO A 104 0.51 -19.47 -9.15
CA PRO A 104 -0.70 -18.67 -9.02
C PRO A 104 -0.93 -18.20 -7.58
N ALA A 105 -1.70 -17.15 -7.41
CA ALA A 105 -2.16 -16.72 -6.09
C ALA A 105 -2.95 -17.85 -5.44
N ARG A 106 -2.79 -18.03 -4.13
CA ARG A 106 -3.56 -19.02 -3.38
C ARG A 106 -4.97 -18.49 -3.16
N GLY A 107 -5.98 -19.36 -3.38
CA GLY A 107 -7.33 -19.11 -2.91
C GLY A 107 -7.46 -19.34 -1.39
N PHE A 108 -8.61 -18.97 -0.88
CA PHE A 108 -9.06 -19.36 0.46
C PHE A 108 -10.01 -20.53 0.27
N ASP A 109 -9.52 -21.74 0.52
CA ASP A 109 -10.30 -22.98 0.54
C ASP A 109 -10.85 -23.25 1.93
#